data_8939f378ee87b45be4a31a558580cb98
#
_entry.id   8939f378ee87b45be4a31a558580cb98
#
_cell.length_a   1.000
_cell.length_b   1.000
_cell.length_c   1.000
_cell.angle_alpha   90.00
_cell.angle_beta   90.00
_cell.angle_gamma   90.00
#
_symmetry.space_group_name_H-M   'P 1'
#
loop_
_entity.id
_entity.type
_entity.pdbx_description
1 polymer ?
#
loop_
_entity_poly.entity_id
_entity_poly.type
_entity_poly.pdbx_seq_one_letter_code
_entity_poly.pdbx_strand_id
1 'polypeptide(L)'
;MIMDKKKIVFIINPISGTHSKDEIPNLIEKRLDHELYDYEIQLTGYAGHATEIARGCVERQVDVVVAVGGDGTVNEVARSLTHSQTALGIMPCGSGNGLARHLCIPMDLKRALDIINACNIEAFDYGIINDLPFFCTCGMGFDAFISLKFAESGKRGPITYVENVLKEGLKYKPETYDVESDDGKHRYKAFLIACANASQYGNNAYIAPGATMKDGEMDVIIMEPFDTLEAPKIASDLFMKTLPSNSKIKTFRTKHLHIRRKEPGAIHYDGDPVMTNPEVDVHIEPAGIRILTDPDMVEDSGQPNFILNAFSDFFNNINNVREDIERQGHRIQVINKVLLRKLKNL
;
A
#
# COMPACT_ATOMS: atom_id res chain seq x y z
N MET A 1 -37.99 -1.93 17.70
CA MET A 1 -37.48 -2.83 16.67
C MET A 1 -36.06 -3.21 17.05
N ILE A 2 -35.78 -4.47 17.36
CA ILE A 2 -34.41 -4.94 17.54
C ILE A 2 -33.84 -4.93 16.12
N MET A 3 -32.92 -4.01 15.82
CA MET A 3 -32.20 -4.05 14.55
C MET A 3 -31.32 -5.31 14.58
N ASP A 4 -31.36 -6.12 13.54
CA ASP A 4 -30.43 -7.24 13.40
C ASP A 4 -29.00 -6.68 13.37
N LYS A 5 -28.12 -7.26 14.19
CA LYS A 5 -26.70 -6.86 14.24
C LYS A 5 -26.03 -7.16 12.90
N LYS A 6 -25.14 -6.29 12.49
CA LYS A 6 -24.28 -6.50 11.32
C LYS A 6 -23.24 -7.58 11.62
N LYS A 7 -23.00 -8.47 10.67
CA LYS A 7 -21.93 -9.48 10.77
C LYS A 7 -20.59 -8.85 10.37
N ILE A 8 -19.60 -8.93 11.25
CA ILE A 8 -18.25 -8.43 10.99
C ILE A 8 -17.21 -9.51 11.23
N VAL A 9 -16.25 -9.66 10.32
CA VAL A 9 -15.14 -10.61 10.42
C VAL A 9 -13.81 -9.88 10.39
N PHE A 10 -13.00 -10.07 11.43
CA PHE A 10 -11.63 -9.55 11.50
C PHE A 10 -10.65 -10.60 11.01
N ILE A 11 -9.94 -10.31 9.90
CA ILE A 11 -8.89 -11.17 9.35
C ILE A 11 -7.55 -10.63 9.82
N ILE A 12 -6.93 -11.31 10.77
CA ILE A 12 -5.67 -10.89 11.38
C ILE A 12 -4.50 -11.66 10.79
N ASN A 13 -3.53 -10.94 10.24
CA ASN A 13 -2.24 -11.51 9.83
C ASN A 13 -1.25 -11.42 10.99
N PRO A 14 -0.93 -12.52 11.68
CA PRO A 14 -0.11 -12.50 12.90
C PRO A 14 1.35 -12.09 12.65
N ILE A 15 1.85 -12.25 11.43
CA ILE A 15 3.26 -11.97 11.08
C ILE A 15 3.46 -10.61 10.40
N SER A 16 2.39 -9.81 10.22
CA SER A 16 2.49 -8.49 9.58
C SER A 16 3.07 -7.43 10.53
N GLY A 17 3.89 -6.51 9.99
CA GLY A 17 4.48 -5.40 10.75
C GLY A 17 5.48 -5.84 11.82
N THR A 18 5.81 -4.92 12.73
CA THR A 18 6.88 -5.10 13.75
C THR A 18 6.35 -5.37 15.16
N HIS A 19 5.06 -5.15 15.42
CA HIS A 19 4.45 -5.33 16.75
C HIS A 19 3.70 -6.66 16.85
N SER A 20 3.69 -7.25 18.06
CA SER A 20 2.85 -8.40 18.38
C SER A 20 1.36 -8.06 18.17
N LYS A 21 0.60 -9.01 17.65
CA LYS A 21 -0.84 -8.92 17.44
C LYS A 21 -1.65 -9.56 18.58
N ASP A 22 -0.98 -10.08 19.62
CA ASP A 22 -1.62 -10.84 20.70
C ASP A 22 -2.67 -10.04 21.47
N GLU A 23 -2.50 -8.71 21.51
CA GLU A 23 -3.44 -7.81 22.19
C GLU A 23 -4.63 -7.36 21.33
N ILE A 24 -4.57 -7.58 20.00
CA ILE A 24 -5.64 -7.11 19.09
C ILE A 24 -7.00 -7.77 19.39
N PRO A 25 -7.10 -9.09 19.61
CA PRO A 25 -8.38 -9.69 19.99
C PRO A 25 -8.99 -9.05 21.25
N ASN A 26 -8.17 -8.78 22.28
CA ASN A 26 -8.63 -8.11 23.48
C ASN A 26 -9.03 -6.64 23.26
N LEU A 27 -8.37 -5.96 22.31
CA LEU A 27 -8.74 -4.60 21.92
C LEU A 27 -10.10 -4.60 21.21
N ILE A 28 -10.33 -5.52 20.29
CA ILE A 28 -11.61 -5.69 19.58
C ILE A 28 -12.72 -5.96 20.60
N GLU A 29 -12.54 -6.97 21.47
CA GLU A 29 -13.50 -7.34 22.51
C GLU A 29 -13.91 -6.15 23.39
N LYS A 30 -12.97 -5.27 23.76
CA LYS A 30 -13.24 -4.17 24.68
C LYS A 30 -13.81 -2.92 24.03
N ARG A 31 -13.59 -2.70 22.73
CA ARG A 31 -13.91 -1.43 22.08
C ARG A 31 -14.88 -1.53 20.91
N LEU A 32 -15.11 -2.74 20.36
CA LEU A 32 -16.11 -2.91 19.32
C LEU A 32 -17.49 -2.60 19.88
N ASP A 33 -18.32 -1.97 19.07
CA ASP A 33 -19.73 -1.75 19.41
C ASP A 33 -20.52 -3.05 19.25
N HIS A 34 -20.71 -3.76 20.36
CA HIS A 34 -21.44 -5.03 20.41
C HIS A 34 -22.96 -4.88 20.26
N GLU A 35 -23.50 -3.68 20.33
CA GLU A 35 -24.90 -3.43 19.98
C GLU A 35 -25.09 -3.39 18.45
N LEU A 36 -24.08 -2.93 17.72
CA LEU A 36 -24.07 -2.84 16.26
C LEU A 36 -23.62 -4.12 15.59
N TYR A 37 -22.62 -4.82 16.15
CA TYR A 37 -21.92 -5.92 15.49
C TYR A 37 -22.03 -7.27 16.22
N ASP A 38 -22.20 -8.32 15.42
CA ASP A 38 -21.87 -9.72 15.75
C ASP A 38 -20.56 -10.07 15.06
N TYR A 39 -19.50 -10.41 15.82
CA TYR A 39 -18.14 -10.46 15.31
C TYR A 39 -17.49 -11.83 15.36
N GLU A 40 -16.60 -12.07 14.40
CA GLU A 40 -15.75 -13.25 14.29
C GLU A 40 -14.30 -12.80 14.07
N ILE A 41 -13.32 -13.52 14.64
CA ILE A 41 -11.89 -13.28 14.41
C ILE A 41 -11.29 -14.51 13.74
N GLN A 42 -10.59 -14.29 12.60
CA GLN A 42 -9.89 -15.34 11.88
C GLN A 42 -8.40 -14.95 11.69
N LEU A 43 -7.51 -15.90 11.94
CA LEU A 43 -6.06 -15.71 11.77
C LEU A 43 -5.62 -16.27 10.43
N THR A 44 -4.76 -15.55 9.72
CA THR A 44 -4.13 -16.09 8.51
C THR A 44 -2.98 -17.02 8.87
N GLY A 45 -2.81 -18.11 8.12
CA GLY A 45 -1.76 -19.09 8.32
C GLY A 45 -0.65 -19.07 7.25
N TYR A 46 -0.94 -18.48 6.07
CA TYR A 46 -0.04 -18.47 4.91
C TYR A 46 -0.42 -17.32 3.96
N ALA A 47 0.45 -17.04 2.98
CA ALA A 47 0.17 -16.04 1.94
C ALA A 47 -1.02 -16.49 1.06
N GLY A 48 -1.95 -15.58 0.80
CA GLY A 48 -3.20 -15.87 0.09
C GLY A 48 -4.36 -16.34 0.99
N HIS A 49 -4.11 -16.70 2.26
CA HIS A 49 -5.17 -17.17 3.15
C HIS A 49 -6.22 -16.10 3.46
N ALA A 50 -5.81 -14.81 3.52
CA ALA A 50 -6.77 -13.71 3.69
C ALA A 50 -7.74 -13.61 2.52
N THR A 51 -7.29 -13.91 1.30
CA THR A 51 -8.16 -13.99 0.11
C THR A 51 -9.23 -15.10 0.25
N GLU A 52 -8.81 -16.30 0.70
CA GLU A 52 -9.73 -17.43 0.87
C GLU A 52 -10.80 -17.13 1.94
N ILE A 53 -10.37 -16.59 3.08
CA ILE A 53 -11.28 -16.20 4.17
C ILE A 53 -12.26 -15.12 3.68
N ALA A 54 -11.76 -14.09 3.02
CA ALA A 54 -12.59 -12.98 2.55
C ALA A 54 -13.63 -13.42 1.51
N ARG A 55 -13.26 -14.30 0.57
CA ARG A 55 -14.21 -14.92 -0.37
C ARG A 55 -15.32 -15.69 0.35
N GLY A 56 -14.96 -16.51 1.33
CA GLY A 56 -15.92 -17.22 2.17
C GLY A 56 -16.84 -16.27 2.97
N CYS A 57 -16.35 -15.07 3.35
CA CYS A 57 -17.18 -14.05 3.97
C CYS A 57 -18.21 -13.45 2.98
N VAL A 58 -17.81 -13.19 1.73
CA VAL A 58 -18.71 -12.70 0.68
C VAL A 58 -19.83 -13.75 0.41
N GLU A 59 -19.46 -15.02 0.28
CA GLU A 59 -20.43 -16.12 0.10
C GLU A 59 -21.43 -16.24 1.25
N ARG A 60 -20.98 -15.99 2.50
CA ARG A 60 -21.79 -15.96 3.71
C ARG A 60 -22.58 -14.65 3.90
N GLN A 61 -22.45 -13.71 2.98
CA GLN A 61 -23.07 -12.38 3.05
C GLN A 61 -22.74 -11.64 4.36
N VAL A 62 -21.46 -11.63 4.72
CA VAL A 62 -20.92 -10.84 5.83
C VAL A 62 -20.99 -9.36 5.47
N ASP A 63 -21.44 -8.50 6.40
CA ASP A 63 -21.60 -7.05 6.10
C ASP A 63 -20.25 -6.35 6.00
N VAL A 64 -19.29 -6.70 6.87
CA VAL A 64 -17.98 -6.06 6.96
C VAL A 64 -16.88 -7.10 7.13
N VAL A 65 -15.81 -6.97 6.35
CA VAL A 65 -14.55 -7.72 6.56
C VAL A 65 -13.44 -6.73 6.86
N VAL A 66 -12.83 -6.89 8.02
CA VAL A 66 -11.73 -6.01 8.49
C VAL A 66 -10.39 -6.67 8.23
N ALA A 67 -9.57 -6.04 7.39
CA ALA A 67 -8.17 -6.43 7.20
C ALA A 67 -7.32 -5.87 8.35
N VAL A 68 -6.76 -6.74 9.18
CA VAL A 68 -5.85 -6.39 10.28
C VAL A 68 -4.43 -6.80 9.90
N GLY A 69 -3.71 -5.87 9.27
CA GLY A 69 -2.40 -6.20 8.69
C GLY A 69 -1.73 -5.02 7.98
N GLY A 70 -0.73 -5.33 7.16
CA GLY A 70 -0.09 -4.38 6.25
C GLY A 70 -0.75 -4.41 4.86
N ASP A 71 -0.13 -3.70 3.90
CA ASP A 71 -0.65 -3.52 2.54
C ASP A 71 -1.02 -4.85 1.86
N GLY A 72 -0.18 -5.88 1.97
CA GLY A 72 -0.47 -7.19 1.39
C GLY A 72 -1.76 -7.82 1.93
N THR A 73 -2.00 -7.74 3.26
CA THR A 73 -3.24 -8.27 3.86
C THR A 73 -4.46 -7.47 3.42
N VAL A 74 -4.32 -6.12 3.39
CA VAL A 74 -5.38 -5.23 2.90
C VAL A 74 -5.73 -5.55 1.46
N ASN A 75 -4.73 -5.72 0.59
CA ASN A 75 -4.92 -6.04 -0.82
C ASN A 75 -5.56 -7.43 -1.04
N GLU A 76 -5.10 -8.46 -0.30
CA GLU A 76 -5.70 -9.81 -0.38
C GLU A 76 -7.19 -9.77 -0.04
N VAL A 77 -7.57 -9.03 1.00
CA VAL A 77 -8.98 -8.86 1.40
C VAL A 77 -9.73 -8.04 0.37
N ALA A 78 -9.23 -6.84 0.04
CA ALA A 78 -9.87 -5.89 -0.87
C ALA A 78 -10.21 -6.52 -2.24
N ARG A 79 -9.26 -7.26 -2.83
CA ARG A 79 -9.45 -7.97 -4.11
C ARG A 79 -10.61 -8.98 -4.08
N SER A 80 -10.91 -9.52 -2.91
CA SER A 80 -12.03 -10.46 -2.74
C SER A 80 -13.38 -9.78 -2.54
N LEU A 81 -13.39 -8.49 -2.20
CA LEU A 81 -14.58 -7.72 -1.89
C LEU A 81 -15.08 -6.85 -3.05
N THR A 82 -14.30 -6.74 -4.15
CA THR A 82 -14.74 -5.98 -5.32
C THR A 82 -16.09 -6.45 -5.84
N HIS A 83 -16.96 -5.50 -6.22
CA HIS A 83 -18.32 -5.73 -6.71
C HIS A 83 -19.22 -6.52 -5.76
N SER A 84 -18.84 -6.64 -4.47
CA SER A 84 -19.67 -7.30 -3.45
C SER A 84 -20.41 -6.27 -2.57
N GLN A 85 -21.39 -6.74 -1.79
CA GLN A 85 -22.06 -5.92 -0.78
C GLN A 85 -21.28 -5.83 0.52
N THR A 86 -20.27 -6.68 0.72
CA THR A 86 -19.40 -6.71 1.88
C THR A 86 -18.45 -5.51 1.87
N ALA A 87 -18.40 -4.74 2.94
CA ALA A 87 -17.51 -3.59 3.04
C ALA A 87 -16.15 -3.98 3.63
N LEU A 88 -15.09 -3.31 3.17
CA LEU A 88 -13.74 -3.40 3.72
C LEU A 88 -13.59 -2.47 4.93
N GLY A 89 -13.17 -2.99 6.07
CA GLY A 89 -12.59 -2.22 7.15
C GLY A 89 -11.07 -2.39 7.18
N ILE A 90 -10.33 -1.41 7.67
CA ILE A 90 -8.87 -1.48 7.73
C ILE A 90 -8.38 -1.15 9.15
N MET A 91 -7.59 -2.07 9.74
CA MET A 91 -6.78 -1.83 10.93
C MET A 91 -5.30 -1.93 10.54
N PRO A 92 -4.62 -0.81 10.29
CA PRO A 92 -3.30 -0.79 9.67
C PRO A 92 -2.20 -1.22 10.65
N CYS A 93 -1.47 -2.29 10.32
CA CYS A 93 -0.40 -2.84 11.14
C CYS A 93 0.94 -2.96 10.39
N GLY A 94 0.99 -2.56 9.12
CA GLY A 94 2.18 -2.59 8.29
C GLY A 94 3.06 -1.35 8.44
N SER A 95 4.15 -1.30 7.69
CA SER A 95 5.03 -0.13 7.61
C SER A 95 4.57 0.89 6.54
N GLY A 96 4.01 0.44 5.42
CA GLY A 96 3.56 1.29 4.33
C GLY A 96 2.17 1.86 4.57
N ASN A 97 1.19 0.97 4.62
CA ASN A 97 -0.24 1.24 4.82
C ASN A 97 -0.79 2.31 3.84
N GLY A 98 -0.46 2.14 2.54
CA GLY A 98 -0.75 3.15 1.50
C GLY A 98 -2.23 3.50 1.40
N LEU A 99 -3.11 2.49 1.28
CA LEU A 99 -4.55 2.71 1.18
C LEU A 99 -5.13 3.32 2.46
N ALA A 100 -4.73 2.83 3.64
CA ALA A 100 -5.19 3.38 4.91
C ALA A 100 -4.79 4.86 5.07
N ARG A 101 -3.56 5.22 4.68
CA ARG A 101 -3.07 6.61 4.74
C ARG A 101 -3.79 7.51 3.75
N HIS A 102 -4.05 7.03 2.53
CA HIS A 102 -4.82 7.79 1.54
C HIS A 102 -6.23 8.09 2.04
N LEU A 103 -6.89 7.09 2.64
CA LEU A 103 -8.22 7.21 3.22
C LEU A 103 -8.23 7.87 4.63
N CYS A 104 -7.11 8.47 5.06
CA CYS A 104 -6.96 9.12 6.36
C CYS A 104 -7.30 8.22 7.56
N ILE A 105 -7.24 6.89 7.40
CA ILE A 105 -7.43 5.94 8.49
C ILE A 105 -6.24 6.02 9.45
N PRO A 106 -6.46 6.29 10.75
CA PRO A 106 -5.37 6.43 11.71
C PRO A 106 -4.51 5.17 11.86
N MET A 107 -3.20 5.35 12.04
CA MET A 107 -2.27 4.25 12.33
C MET A 107 -2.42 3.72 13.77
N ASP A 108 -3.10 4.46 14.63
CA ASP A 108 -3.51 4.00 15.97
C ASP A 108 -4.72 3.07 15.86
N LEU A 109 -4.57 1.82 16.31
CA LEU A 109 -5.59 0.77 16.16
C LEU A 109 -6.89 1.08 16.93
N LYS A 110 -6.81 1.85 18.01
CA LYS A 110 -8.01 2.24 18.77
C LYS A 110 -8.86 3.21 17.96
N ARG A 111 -8.21 4.20 17.36
CA ARG A 111 -8.87 5.17 16.49
C ARG A 111 -9.36 4.55 15.17
N ALA A 112 -8.61 3.59 14.60
CA ALA A 112 -9.08 2.82 13.45
C ALA A 112 -10.34 2.01 13.79
N LEU A 113 -10.42 1.46 15.00
CA LEU A 113 -11.62 0.75 15.47
C LEU A 113 -12.80 1.70 15.71
N ASP A 114 -12.55 2.96 16.10
CA ASP A 114 -13.60 3.98 16.25
C ASP A 114 -14.25 4.27 14.86
N ILE A 115 -13.48 4.28 13.77
CA ILE A 115 -14.03 4.39 12.39
C ILE A 115 -14.90 3.16 12.05
N ILE A 116 -14.48 1.96 12.44
CA ILE A 116 -15.29 0.75 12.24
C ILE A 116 -16.60 0.84 12.98
N ASN A 117 -16.60 1.35 14.23
CA ASN A 117 -17.80 1.56 15.03
C ASN A 117 -18.73 2.63 14.45
N ALA A 118 -18.18 3.66 13.79
CA ALA A 118 -18.98 4.68 13.10
C ALA A 118 -19.79 4.11 11.92
N CYS A 119 -19.35 2.98 11.38
CA CYS A 119 -20.04 2.23 10.31
C CYS A 119 -20.41 3.09 9.08
N ASN A 120 -19.63 4.12 8.76
CA ASN A 120 -19.80 4.90 7.55
C ASN A 120 -19.18 4.17 6.36
N ILE A 121 -20.03 3.67 5.45
CA ILE A 121 -19.60 2.89 4.28
C ILE A 121 -19.77 3.74 3.04
N GLU A 122 -18.68 3.93 2.32
CA GLU A 122 -18.65 4.64 1.04
C GLU A 122 -18.15 3.75 -0.09
N ALA A 123 -18.57 4.06 -1.32
CA ALA A 123 -18.10 3.38 -2.52
C ALA A 123 -16.90 4.12 -3.11
N PHE A 124 -15.88 3.35 -3.49
CA PHE A 124 -14.64 3.86 -4.06
C PHE A 124 -14.31 3.16 -5.38
N ASP A 125 -13.58 3.87 -6.21
CA ASP A 125 -13.01 3.35 -7.44
C ASP A 125 -11.80 2.46 -7.13
N TYR A 126 -11.51 1.51 -8.01
CA TYR A 126 -10.25 0.79 -8.01
C TYR A 126 -9.76 0.61 -9.44
N GLY A 127 -8.49 0.32 -9.61
CA GLY A 127 -7.93 0.12 -10.95
C GLY A 127 -7.73 -1.35 -11.29
N ILE A 128 -7.65 -1.63 -12.59
CA ILE A 128 -7.26 -2.93 -13.12
C ILE A 128 -6.08 -2.71 -14.07
N ILE A 129 -5.00 -3.47 -13.88
CA ILE A 129 -3.89 -3.57 -14.82
C ILE A 129 -3.86 -4.98 -15.42
N ASN A 130 -4.12 -5.11 -16.71
CA ASN A 130 -4.52 -6.35 -17.37
C ASN A 130 -5.75 -6.92 -16.64
N ASP A 131 -5.63 -8.09 -16.00
CA ASP A 131 -6.72 -8.70 -15.20
C ASP A 131 -6.47 -8.58 -13.68
N LEU A 132 -5.55 -7.72 -13.25
CA LEU A 132 -5.09 -7.64 -11.86
C LEU A 132 -5.60 -6.36 -11.18
N PRO A 133 -6.44 -6.45 -10.15
CA PRO A 133 -6.94 -5.28 -9.44
C PRO A 133 -5.87 -4.65 -8.55
N PHE A 134 -5.86 -3.30 -8.52
CA PHE A 134 -5.05 -2.49 -7.61
C PHE A 134 -5.89 -1.39 -6.97
N PHE A 135 -5.54 -0.98 -5.76
CA PHE A 135 -6.29 0.02 -5.00
C PHE A 135 -5.50 1.32 -4.84
N CYS A 136 -4.18 1.23 -4.72
CA CYS A 136 -3.32 2.40 -4.63
C CYS A 136 -2.70 2.75 -5.97
N THR A 137 -1.77 1.92 -6.44
CA THR A 137 -0.97 2.22 -7.62
C THR A 137 -0.62 0.96 -8.40
N CYS A 138 -0.51 1.10 -9.70
CA CYS A 138 0.17 0.11 -10.53
C CYS A 138 1.21 0.82 -11.40
N GLY A 139 2.09 0.04 -12.03
CA GLY A 139 3.08 0.67 -12.90
C GLY A 139 4.08 -0.27 -13.49
N MET A 140 5.01 0.33 -14.22
CA MET A 140 6.09 -0.37 -14.93
C MET A 140 7.33 0.51 -14.98
N GLY A 141 8.45 -0.11 -15.30
CA GLY A 141 9.73 0.56 -15.27
C GLY A 141 10.47 0.30 -13.98
N PHE A 142 11.08 1.32 -13.41
CA PHE A 142 11.92 1.19 -12.24
C PHE A 142 11.16 0.72 -10.99
N ASP A 143 9.95 1.18 -10.76
CA ASP A 143 9.13 0.77 -9.61
C ASP A 143 8.76 -0.72 -9.65
N ALA A 144 8.35 -1.23 -10.81
CA ALA A 144 8.11 -2.65 -11.00
C ALA A 144 9.41 -3.48 -10.89
N PHE A 145 10.53 -2.96 -11.40
CA PHE A 145 11.83 -3.59 -11.26
C PHE A 145 12.26 -3.72 -9.79
N ILE A 146 12.07 -2.68 -8.99
CA ILE A 146 12.36 -2.70 -7.54
C ILE A 146 11.42 -3.65 -6.80
N SER A 147 10.13 -3.65 -7.13
CA SER A 147 9.16 -4.59 -6.55
C SER A 147 9.58 -6.05 -6.80
N LEU A 148 10.04 -6.36 -8.02
CA LEU A 148 10.55 -7.68 -8.39
C LEU A 148 11.80 -8.05 -7.59
N LYS A 149 12.79 -7.14 -7.50
CA LYS A 149 14.00 -7.33 -6.71
C LYS A 149 13.73 -7.54 -5.23
N PHE A 150 12.74 -6.83 -4.69
CA PHE A 150 12.32 -6.98 -3.32
C PHE A 150 11.67 -8.34 -3.06
N ALA A 151 10.79 -8.79 -3.95
CA ALA A 151 10.18 -10.11 -3.89
C ALA A 151 11.23 -11.23 -3.94
N GLU A 152 12.24 -11.12 -4.82
CA GLU A 152 13.35 -12.08 -4.95
C GLU A 152 14.24 -12.13 -3.69
N SER A 153 14.46 -11.00 -3.03
CA SER A 153 15.40 -10.89 -1.90
C SER A 153 14.93 -11.59 -0.63
N GLY A 154 13.63 -11.81 -0.46
CA GLY A 154 13.01 -12.38 0.73
C GLY A 154 13.20 -11.56 2.02
N LYS A 155 13.93 -10.43 1.96
CA LYS A 155 14.20 -9.54 3.10
C LYS A 155 13.13 -8.46 3.17
N ARG A 156 12.52 -8.32 4.33
CA ARG A 156 11.53 -7.27 4.61
C ARG A 156 12.16 -6.18 5.48
N GLY A 157 11.83 -4.93 5.18
CA GLY A 157 12.20 -3.77 5.99
C GLY A 157 12.53 -2.53 5.16
N PRO A 158 12.21 -1.32 5.69
CA PRO A 158 12.32 -0.06 4.95
C PRO A 158 13.77 0.30 4.59
N ILE A 159 14.77 -0.04 5.42
CA ILE A 159 16.19 0.26 5.14
C ILE A 159 16.70 -0.57 3.96
N THR A 160 16.40 -1.86 3.90
CA THR A 160 16.79 -2.72 2.79
C THR A 160 16.16 -2.25 1.48
N TYR A 161 14.93 -1.74 1.54
CA TYR A 161 14.25 -1.15 0.40
C TYR A 161 14.98 0.09 -0.11
N VAL A 162 15.28 1.06 0.77
CA VAL A 162 15.98 2.31 0.39
C VAL A 162 17.37 2.04 -0.17
N GLU A 163 18.15 1.14 0.44
CA GLU A 163 19.48 0.77 -0.08
C GLU A 163 19.42 0.14 -1.46
N ASN A 164 18.46 -0.74 -1.71
CA ASN A 164 18.29 -1.38 -3.02
C ASN A 164 17.80 -0.37 -4.07
N VAL A 165 16.86 0.49 -3.73
CA VAL A 165 16.38 1.57 -4.61
C VAL A 165 17.55 2.46 -5.05
N LEU A 166 18.42 2.87 -4.12
CA LEU A 166 19.56 3.72 -4.45
C LEU A 166 20.60 3.00 -5.30
N LYS A 167 20.97 1.76 -4.95
CA LYS A 167 22.00 0.99 -5.67
C LYS A 167 21.56 0.58 -7.07
N GLU A 168 20.32 0.15 -7.22
CA GLU A 168 19.80 -0.36 -8.49
C GLU A 168 19.29 0.78 -9.39
N GLY A 169 18.82 1.88 -8.82
CA GLY A 169 18.38 3.05 -9.59
C GLY A 169 19.48 3.65 -10.46
N LEU A 170 20.73 3.63 -9.97
CA LEU A 170 21.90 4.10 -10.74
C LEU A 170 22.24 3.20 -11.94
N LYS A 171 21.78 1.96 -11.96
CA LYS A 171 22.06 0.98 -13.02
C LYS A 171 20.88 0.78 -13.96
N TYR A 172 19.69 1.20 -13.55
CA TYR A 172 18.46 1.00 -14.32
C TYR A 172 18.49 1.80 -15.61
N LYS A 173 18.12 1.17 -16.70
CA LYS A 173 18.08 1.81 -18.03
C LYS A 173 16.63 2.14 -18.38
N PRO A 174 16.30 3.44 -18.51
CA PRO A 174 14.98 3.85 -18.94
C PRO A 174 14.57 3.25 -20.27
N GLU A 175 13.32 2.81 -20.36
CA GLU A 175 12.75 2.19 -21.54
C GLU A 175 11.91 3.17 -22.36
N THR A 176 11.54 2.78 -23.58
CA THR A 176 10.64 3.54 -24.43
C THR A 176 9.29 2.84 -24.49
N TYR A 177 8.23 3.62 -24.26
CA TYR A 177 6.85 3.18 -24.21
C TYR A 177 6.03 3.96 -25.25
N ASP A 178 5.20 3.27 -26.01
CA ASP A 178 4.10 3.85 -26.76
C ASP A 178 2.88 3.82 -25.84
N VAL A 179 2.30 4.98 -25.57
CA VAL A 179 1.20 5.18 -24.62
C VAL A 179 0.01 5.75 -25.36
N GLU A 180 -1.14 5.08 -25.27
CA GLU A 180 -2.41 5.51 -25.82
C GLU A 180 -3.40 5.75 -24.69
N SER A 181 -3.95 6.95 -24.64
CA SER A 181 -4.98 7.39 -23.67
C SER A 181 -6.14 8.05 -24.39
N ASP A 182 -7.10 8.54 -23.63
CA ASP A 182 -8.24 9.33 -24.18
C ASP A 182 -7.76 10.56 -24.96
N ASP A 183 -6.60 11.13 -24.62
CA ASP A 183 -6.01 12.31 -25.28
C ASP A 183 -5.17 11.97 -26.52
N GLY A 184 -5.04 10.68 -26.87
CA GLY A 184 -4.33 10.23 -28.05
C GLY A 184 -3.08 9.37 -27.77
N LYS A 185 -2.21 9.28 -28.81
CA LYS A 185 -1.02 8.42 -28.76
C LYS A 185 0.25 9.24 -28.62
N HIS A 186 1.05 8.87 -27.64
CA HIS A 186 2.33 9.50 -27.36
C HIS A 186 3.44 8.47 -27.15
N ARG A 187 4.68 8.87 -27.42
CA ARG A 187 5.86 8.05 -27.17
C ARG A 187 6.71 8.70 -26.10
N TYR A 188 7.00 7.95 -25.04
CA TYR A 188 7.82 8.41 -23.92
C TYR A 188 9.03 7.53 -23.74
N LYS A 189 10.18 8.14 -23.47
CA LYS A 189 11.29 7.46 -22.82
C LYS A 189 11.15 7.71 -21.33
N ALA A 190 10.87 6.68 -20.56
CA ALA A 190 10.54 6.82 -19.15
C ALA A 190 11.44 5.96 -18.26
N PHE A 191 11.76 6.50 -17.09
CA PHE A 191 12.35 5.79 -15.97
C PHE A 191 11.29 4.91 -15.28
N LEU A 192 10.10 5.44 -15.09
CA LEU A 192 8.91 4.70 -14.67
C LEU A 192 7.63 5.32 -15.28
N ILE A 193 6.60 4.51 -15.37
CA ILE A 193 5.21 4.94 -15.58
C ILE A 193 4.40 4.37 -14.43
N ALA A 194 3.79 5.25 -13.63
CA ALA A 194 2.89 4.88 -12.55
C ALA A 194 1.47 5.35 -12.88
N CYS A 195 0.49 4.49 -12.63
CA CYS A 195 -0.93 4.80 -12.67
C CYS A 195 -1.46 4.75 -11.24
N ALA A 196 -2.00 5.87 -10.78
CA ALA A 196 -2.38 6.06 -9.39
C ALA A 196 -3.89 6.27 -9.26
N ASN A 197 -4.54 5.40 -8.51
CA ASN A 197 -5.92 5.53 -8.04
C ASN A 197 -5.93 6.20 -6.64
N ALA A 198 -4.85 6.03 -5.88
CA ALA A 198 -4.62 6.67 -4.59
C ALA A 198 -3.31 7.47 -4.59
N SER A 199 -3.16 8.41 -3.67
CA SER A 199 -2.12 9.45 -3.71
C SER A 199 -0.68 8.96 -3.49
N GLN A 200 -0.47 7.77 -2.92
CA GLN A 200 0.84 7.36 -2.42
C GLN A 200 1.14 5.87 -2.52
N TYR A 201 2.42 5.53 -2.58
CA TYR A 201 2.90 4.15 -2.44
C TYR A 201 2.79 3.60 -1.01
N GLY A 202 2.53 4.45 -0.04
CA GLY A 202 2.60 4.20 1.38
C GLY A 202 3.74 4.96 2.06
N ASN A 203 3.75 4.98 3.38
CA ASN A 203 4.76 5.65 4.20
C ASN A 203 5.01 7.12 3.81
N ASN A 204 3.95 7.82 3.38
CA ASN A 204 3.97 9.21 2.91
C ASN A 204 4.84 9.47 1.66
N ALA A 205 5.08 8.44 0.83
CA ALA A 205 5.71 8.58 -0.48
C ALA A 205 4.65 8.89 -1.55
N TYR A 206 4.39 10.17 -1.78
CA TYR A 206 3.29 10.66 -2.63
C TYR A 206 3.69 10.71 -4.09
N ILE A 207 3.27 9.73 -4.87
CA ILE A 207 3.49 9.67 -6.32
C ILE A 207 2.50 10.57 -7.08
N ALA A 208 1.26 10.64 -6.61
CA ALA A 208 0.17 11.43 -7.18
C ALA A 208 -0.61 12.14 -6.06
N PRO A 209 -0.09 13.23 -5.48
CA PRO A 209 -0.69 13.89 -4.32
C PRO A 209 -2.14 14.34 -4.51
N GLY A 210 -2.57 14.57 -5.77
CA GLY A 210 -3.92 14.99 -6.12
C GLY A 210 -4.88 13.86 -6.49
N ALA A 211 -4.43 12.59 -6.46
CA ALA A 211 -5.28 11.47 -6.82
C ALA A 211 -6.46 11.30 -5.85
N THR A 212 -7.61 10.95 -6.38
CA THR A 212 -8.83 10.63 -5.63
C THR A 212 -9.46 9.34 -6.14
N MET A 213 -9.99 8.53 -5.23
CA MET A 213 -10.64 7.26 -5.56
C MET A 213 -12.14 7.41 -5.86
N LYS A 214 -12.61 8.62 -6.28
CA LYS A 214 -14.05 8.90 -6.42
C LYS A 214 -14.46 9.60 -7.72
N ASP A 215 -13.54 9.79 -8.65
CA ASP A 215 -13.79 10.57 -9.87
C ASP A 215 -13.79 9.75 -11.16
N GLY A 216 -13.57 8.45 -11.04
CA GLY A 216 -13.57 7.52 -12.18
C GLY A 216 -12.34 7.64 -13.09
N GLU A 217 -11.26 8.27 -12.63
CA GLU A 217 -10.04 8.48 -13.40
C GLU A 217 -8.81 8.06 -12.58
N MET A 218 -7.70 7.77 -13.26
CA MET A 218 -6.40 7.57 -12.66
C MET A 218 -5.46 8.71 -13.01
N ASP A 219 -4.60 9.09 -12.07
CA ASP A 219 -3.47 9.94 -12.35
C ASP A 219 -2.34 9.12 -12.95
N VAL A 220 -1.88 9.49 -14.15
CA VAL A 220 -0.75 8.87 -14.82
C VAL A 220 0.48 9.74 -14.62
N ILE A 221 1.53 9.14 -14.06
CA ILE A 221 2.80 9.80 -13.78
C ILE A 221 3.88 9.17 -14.64
N ILE A 222 4.46 9.95 -15.54
CA ILE A 222 5.59 9.56 -16.36
C ILE A 222 6.83 10.27 -15.85
N MET A 223 7.75 9.51 -15.29
CA MET A 223 9.06 10.02 -14.87
C MET A 223 10.06 9.84 -16.00
N GLU A 224 10.50 10.94 -16.57
CA GLU A 224 11.53 10.95 -17.61
C GLU A 224 12.90 10.57 -17.04
N PRO A 225 13.86 10.15 -17.89
CA PRO A 225 15.22 9.92 -17.43
C PRO A 225 15.82 11.16 -16.77
N PHE A 226 16.52 10.94 -15.68
CA PHE A 226 17.20 11.96 -14.90
C PHE A 226 18.63 11.51 -14.57
N ASP A 227 19.49 12.45 -14.20
CA ASP A 227 20.84 12.14 -13.78
C ASP A 227 20.94 11.99 -12.25
N THR A 228 22.10 11.50 -11.80
CA THR A 228 22.35 11.23 -10.36
C THR A 228 22.23 12.48 -9.48
N LEU A 229 22.49 13.67 -10.04
CA LEU A 229 22.42 14.94 -9.29
C LEU A 229 20.96 15.39 -9.07
N GLU A 230 20.04 14.95 -9.94
CA GLU A 230 18.60 15.24 -9.84
C GLU A 230 17.86 14.29 -8.87
N ALA A 231 18.41 13.10 -8.63
CA ALA A 231 17.76 12.07 -7.80
C ALA A 231 17.40 12.54 -6.38
N PRO A 232 18.23 13.28 -5.63
CA PRO A 232 17.86 13.77 -4.29
C PRO A 232 16.67 14.72 -4.32
N LYS A 233 16.54 15.55 -5.37
CA LYS A 233 15.42 16.46 -5.54
C LYS A 233 14.14 15.68 -5.81
N ILE A 234 14.16 14.70 -6.72
CA ILE A 234 13.01 13.84 -7.03
C ILE A 234 12.55 13.09 -5.77
N ALA A 235 13.49 12.54 -5.00
CA ALA A 235 13.18 11.89 -3.73
C ALA A 235 12.53 12.86 -2.72
N SER A 236 13.06 14.08 -2.59
CA SER A 236 12.44 15.11 -1.74
C SER A 236 11.03 15.47 -2.22
N ASP A 237 10.86 15.68 -3.53
CA ASP A 237 9.57 16.05 -4.12
C ASP A 237 8.48 14.99 -3.85
N LEU A 238 8.86 13.69 -3.83
CA LEU A 238 7.97 12.57 -3.51
C LEU A 238 7.38 12.66 -2.08
N PHE A 239 8.19 13.08 -1.10
CA PHE A 239 7.73 13.23 0.30
C PHE A 239 7.08 14.57 0.58
N MET A 240 7.45 15.61 -0.19
CA MET A 240 6.93 16.97 -0.03
C MET A 240 5.64 17.22 -0.83
N LYS A 241 5.08 16.23 -1.50
CA LYS A 241 3.90 16.34 -2.38
C LYS A 241 4.12 17.30 -3.57
N THR A 242 5.36 17.57 -3.94
CA THR A 242 5.72 18.51 -5.02
C THR A 242 6.16 17.80 -6.30
N LEU A 243 6.10 16.47 -6.33
CA LEU A 243 6.54 15.66 -7.47
C LEU A 243 5.93 16.09 -8.81
N PRO A 244 4.61 16.41 -8.92
CA PRO A 244 4.02 16.87 -10.18
C PRO A 244 4.61 18.18 -10.73
N SER A 245 5.24 19.00 -9.88
CA SER A 245 5.89 20.25 -10.28
C SER A 245 7.35 20.06 -10.74
N ASN A 246 7.89 18.84 -10.68
CA ASN A 246 9.24 18.54 -11.12
C ASN A 246 9.32 18.48 -12.64
N SER A 247 10.35 19.09 -13.25
CA SER A 247 10.52 19.16 -14.70
C SER A 247 10.72 17.81 -15.41
N LYS A 248 11.07 16.76 -14.66
CA LYS A 248 11.23 15.38 -15.16
C LYS A 248 9.92 14.58 -15.09
N ILE A 249 8.86 15.16 -14.57
CA ILE A 249 7.59 14.50 -14.37
C ILE A 249 6.55 15.08 -15.34
N LYS A 250 5.85 14.19 -16.02
CA LYS A 250 4.64 14.51 -16.78
C LYS A 250 3.48 13.82 -16.13
N THR A 251 2.39 14.54 -15.98
CA THR A 251 1.16 14.02 -15.38
C THR A 251 -0.03 14.33 -16.29
N PHE A 252 -0.94 13.39 -16.37
CA PHE A 252 -2.26 13.57 -16.98
C PHE A 252 -3.24 12.60 -16.33
N ARG A 253 -4.54 12.77 -16.62
CA ARG A 253 -5.59 11.92 -16.08
C ARG A 253 -6.31 11.22 -17.20
N THR A 254 -6.73 9.98 -16.97
CA THR A 254 -7.46 9.19 -17.96
C THR A 254 -8.23 8.05 -17.27
N LYS A 255 -9.27 7.55 -17.92
CA LYS A 255 -10.03 6.37 -17.47
C LYS A 255 -9.41 5.08 -17.96
N HIS A 256 -8.77 5.14 -19.12
CA HIS A 256 -8.18 3.99 -19.77
C HIS A 256 -6.81 4.34 -20.34
N LEU A 257 -5.86 3.43 -20.22
CA LEU A 257 -4.50 3.58 -20.71
C LEU A 257 -4.03 2.26 -21.34
N HIS A 258 -3.59 2.33 -22.60
CA HIS A 258 -2.92 1.21 -23.27
C HIS A 258 -1.45 1.55 -23.45
N ILE A 259 -0.56 0.67 -22.97
CA ILE A 259 0.89 0.87 -23.01
C ILE A 259 1.55 -0.28 -23.74
N ARG A 260 2.41 0.05 -24.71
CA ARG A 260 3.24 -0.92 -25.41
C ARG A 260 4.72 -0.63 -25.16
N ARG A 261 5.46 -1.68 -24.82
CA ARG A 261 6.93 -1.68 -24.74
C ARG A 261 7.52 -2.69 -25.72
N LYS A 262 8.84 -2.64 -25.92
CA LYS A 262 9.51 -3.47 -26.92
C LYS A 262 9.55 -4.95 -26.54
N GLU A 263 9.83 -5.24 -25.27
CA GLU A 263 10.06 -6.58 -24.75
C GLU A 263 9.11 -6.88 -23.57
N PRO A 264 8.81 -8.16 -23.28
CA PRO A 264 8.16 -8.55 -22.04
C PRO A 264 8.94 -8.04 -20.82
N GLY A 265 8.25 -7.70 -19.75
CA GLY A 265 8.89 -7.17 -18.55
C GLY A 265 7.98 -7.17 -17.34
N ALA A 266 8.48 -6.66 -16.22
CA ALA A 266 7.71 -6.56 -15.00
C ALA A 266 6.70 -5.40 -15.06
N ILE A 267 5.54 -5.63 -14.44
CA ILE A 267 4.64 -4.62 -13.90
C ILE A 267 4.49 -4.86 -12.41
N HIS A 268 3.97 -3.90 -11.68
CA HIS A 268 3.49 -4.11 -10.31
C HIS A 268 2.05 -3.62 -10.17
N TYR A 269 1.35 -4.17 -9.18
CA TYR A 269 0.02 -3.76 -8.74
C TYR A 269 0.02 -3.77 -7.20
N ASP A 270 -0.08 -2.58 -6.61
CA ASP A 270 0.08 -2.34 -5.16
C ASP A 270 1.39 -2.92 -4.58
N GLY A 271 2.47 -2.89 -5.35
CA GLY A 271 3.78 -3.40 -4.95
C GLY A 271 4.02 -4.89 -5.22
N ASP A 272 3.01 -5.66 -5.64
CA ASP A 272 3.14 -7.05 -6.05
C ASP A 272 3.65 -7.13 -7.50
N PRO A 273 4.84 -7.68 -7.78
CA PRO A 273 5.38 -7.73 -9.14
C PRO A 273 4.88 -8.95 -9.93
N VAL A 274 4.69 -8.78 -11.22
CA VAL A 274 4.40 -9.87 -12.16
C VAL A 274 5.04 -9.60 -13.51
N MET A 275 5.50 -10.66 -14.19
CA MET A 275 5.99 -10.55 -15.56
C MET A 275 4.83 -10.58 -16.55
N THR A 276 4.83 -9.66 -17.52
CA THR A 276 3.78 -9.56 -18.54
C THR A 276 4.34 -9.44 -19.94
N ASN A 277 3.46 -9.63 -20.91
CA ASN A 277 3.72 -9.36 -22.34
C ASN A 277 4.05 -7.88 -22.57
N PRO A 278 4.50 -7.51 -23.78
CA PRO A 278 4.81 -6.12 -24.12
C PRO A 278 3.62 -5.16 -24.03
N GLU A 279 2.41 -5.64 -24.15
CA GLU A 279 1.19 -4.83 -24.12
C GLU A 279 0.55 -4.91 -22.73
N VAL A 280 0.15 -3.77 -22.22
CA VAL A 280 -0.41 -3.60 -20.88
C VAL A 280 -1.59 -2.64 -20.98
N ASP A 281 -2.74 -3.08 -20.49
CA ASP A 281 -3.96 -2.30 -20.38
C ASP A 281 -4.23 -1.93 -18.94
N VAL A 282 -4.58 -0.66 -18.69
CA VAL A 282 -4.95 -0.15 -17.36
C VAL A 282 -6.25 0.61 -17.47
N HIS A 283 -7.19 0.37 -16.56
CA HIS A 283 -8.44 1.12 -16.50
C HIS A 283 -8.97 1.23 -15.06
N ILE A 284 -9.88 2.16 -14.85
CA ILE A 284 -10.57 2.35 -13.57
C ILE A 284 -11.96 1.69 -13.62
N GLU A 285 -12.28 0.98 -12.55
CA GLU A 285 -13.61 0.45 -12.24
C GLU A 285 -14.28 1.37 -11.21
N PRO A 286 -15.26 2.19 -11.62
CA PRO A 286 -15.89 3.16 -10.73
C PRO A 286 -16.73 2.50 -9.65
N ALA A 287 -16.66 3.04 -8.42
CA ALA A 287 -17.47 2.61 -7.27
C ALA A 287 -17.47 1.09 -7.03
N GLY A 288 -16.38 0.41 -7.39
CA GLY A 288 -16.30 -1.04 -7.42
C GLY A 288 -15.95 -1.69 -6.07
N ILE A 289 -15.59 -0.90 -5.05
CA ILE A 289 -15.32 -1.40 -3.70
C ILE A 289 -15.98 -0.52 -2.64
N ARG A 290 -16.50 -1.14 -1.59
CA ARG A 290 -17.13 -0.45 -0.45
C ARG A 290 -16.16 -0.46 0.73
N ILE A 291 -15.88 0.70 1.32
CA ILE A 291 -14.89 0.84 2.41
C ILE A 291 -15.48 1.62 3.57
N LEU A 292 -15.15 1.21 4.79
CA LEU A 292 -15.43 1.96 6.01
C LEU A 292 -14.46 3.13 6.14
N THR A 293 -15.00 4.34 6.27
CA THR A 293 -14.22 5.58 6.39
C THR A 293 -14.72 6.44 7.55
N ASP A 294 -13.92 7.42 7.93
CA ASP A 294 -14.37 8.47 8.84
C ASP A 294 -15.45 9.31 8.13
N PRO A 295 -16.65 9.51 8.72
CA PRO A 295 -17.68 10.35 8.12
C PRO A 295 -17.25 11.79 7.87
N ASP A 296 -16.27 12.29 8.63
CA ASP A 296 -15.69 13.62 8.48
C ASP A 296 -14.43 13.62 7.60
N MET A 297 -14.14 12.49 6.91
CA MET A 297 -12.97 12.35 6.06
C MET A 297 -13.01 13.34 4.90
N VAL A 298 -11.99 14.18 4.83
CA VAL A 298 -11.62 14.89 3.62
C VAL A 298 -10.43 14.16 3.02
N GLU A 299 -10.58 13.59 1.82
CA GLU A 299 -9.45 12.99 1.10
C GLU A 299 -8.28 13.96 1.11
N ASP A 300 -7.06 13.45 1.35
CA ASP A 300 -5.87 14.28 1.49
C ASP A 300 -5.56 15.02 0.17
N SER A 301 -6.23 16.15 -0.03
CA SER A 301 -6.16 17.00 -1.23
C SER A 301 -4.85 17.79 -1.36
N GLY A 302 -3.77 17.32 -0.72
CA GLY A 302 -2.43 17.86 -0.96
C GLY A 302 -2.11 19.19 -0.28
N GLN A 303 -2.84 19.62 0.75
CA GLN A 303 -2.54 20.87 1.45
C GLN A 303 -1.23 20.81 2.28
N PRO A 304 -0.39 21.88 2.27
CA PRO A 304 0.99 21.85 2.80
C PRO A 304 1.13 21.76 4.33
N ASN A 305 0.06 21.86 5.11
CA ASN A 305 0.13 21.98 6.57
C ASN A 305 0.54 20.69 7.31
N PHE A 306 0.79 19.59 6.58
CA PHE A 306 1.19 18.28 7.15
C PHE A 306 2.71 18.04 7.13
N ILE A 307 3.49 18.96 6.57
CA ILE A 307 4.91 18.77 6.23
C ILE A 307 5.79 18.49 7.45
N LEU A 308 5.56 19.17 8.57
CA LEU A 308 6.36 18.99 9.80
C LEU A 308 6.13 17.62 10.47
N ASN A 309 4.92 17.08 10.40
CA ASN A 309 4.61 15.78 10.97
C ASN A 309 5.13 14.62 10.10
N ALA A 310 5.04 14.73 8.77
CA ALA A 310 5.54 13.71 7.84
C ALA A 310 7.07 13.55 7.91
N PHE A 311 7.83 14.66 8.04
CA PHE A 311 9.28 14.61 8.30
C PHE A 311 9.59 14.01 9.67
N SER A 312 8.86 14.41 10.70
CA SER A 312 9.01 13.86 12.04
C SER A 312 8.74 12.35 12.06
N ASP A 313 7.66 11.90 11.39
CA ASP A 313 7.30 10.48 11.33
C ASP A 313 8.29 9.66 10.50
N PHE A 314 8.81 10.21 9.40
CA PHE A 314 9.85 9.57 8.60
C PHE A 314 11.17 9.42 9.39
N PHE A 315 11.64 10.49 10.03
CA PHE A 315 12.84 10.44 10.86
C PHE A 315 12.65 9.64 12.15
N ASN A 316 11.46 9.68 12.76
CA ASN A 316 11.14 8.85 13.91
C ASN A 316 11.09 7.36 13.53
N ASN A 317 10.55 7.02 12.37
CA ASN A 317 10.59 5.64 11.86
C ASN A 317 12.01 5.18 11.55
N ILE A 318 12.86 6.04 10.95
CA ILE A 318 14.29 5.74 10.74
C ILE A 318 15.01 5.57 12.08
N ASN A 319 14.76 6.45 13.05
CA ASN A 319 15.37 6.35 14.37
C ASN A 319 14.88 5.12 15.14
N ASN A 320 13.61 4.80 15.10
CA ASN A 320 13.05 3.58 15.72
C ASN A 320 13.66 2.32 15.10
N VAL A 321 13.84 2.27 13.78
CA VAL A 321 14.49 1.16 13.09
C VAL A 321 15.98 1.09 13.45
N ARG A 322 16.66 2.23 13.60
CA ARG A 322 18.05 2.29 14.04
C ARG A 322 18.20 1.79 15.48
N GLU A 323 17.32 2.20 16.39
CA GLU A 323 17.29 1.69 17.77
C GLU A 323 17.01 0.19 17.83
N ASP A 324 16.11 -0.34 17.00
CA ASP A 324 15.82 -1.76 16.93
C ASP A 324 17.03 -2.56 16.38
N ILE A 325 17.75 -2.03 15.40
CA ILE A 325 19.00 -2.62 14.89
C ILE A 325 20.08 -2.61 15.96
N GLU A 326 20.23 -1.52 16.71
CA GLU A 326 21.17 -1.42 17.82
C GLU A 326 20.80 -2.39 18.95
N ARG A 327 19.52 -2.54 19.29
CA ARG A 327 19.00 -3.52 20.25
C ARG A 327 19.22 -4.97 19.78
N GLN A 328 19.01 -5.28 18.51
CA GLN A 328 19.29 -6.59 17.95
C GLN A 328 20.79 -6.87 17.88
N GLY A 329 21.61 -5.91 17.50
CA GLY A 329 23.06 -5.97 17.53
C GLY A 329 23.60 -6.25 18.95
N HIS A 330 23.03 -5.59 19.96
CA HIS A 330 23.37 -5.82 21.36
C HIS A 330 22.94 -7.21 21.84
N ARG A 331 21.77 -7.72 21.45
CA ARG A 331 21.32 -9.11 21.75
C ARG A 331 22.26 -10.14 21.11
N ILE A 332 22.67 -9.95 19.86
CA ILE A 332 23.60 -10.85 19.17
C ILE A 332 24.97 -10.84 19.85
N GLN A 333 25.48 -9.68 20.28
CA GLN A 333 26.74 -9.59 21.03
C GLN A 333 26.67 -10.28 22.40
N VAL A 334 25.55 -10.14 23.11
CA VAL A 334 25.33 -10.82 24.38
C VAL A 334 25.25 -12.33 24.19
N ILE A 335 24.54 -12.83 23.19
CA ILE A 335 24.45 -14.26 22.85
C ILE A 335 25.81 -14.80 22.47
N ASN A 336 26.59 -14.11 21.63
CA ASN A 336 27.95 -14.51 21.28
C ASN A 336 28.91 -14.52 22.49
N LYS A 337 28.78 -13.55 23.39
CA LYS A 337 29.57 -13.55 24.65
C LYS A 337 29.22 -14.72 25.57
N VAL A 338 27.96 -15.10 25.67
CA VAL A 338 27.47 -16.23 26.43
C VAL A 338 27.95 -17.57 25.82
N LEU A 339 27.88 -17.71 24.49
CA LEU A 339 28.38 -18.87 23.75
C LEU A 339 29.89 -19.02 23.88
N LEU A 340 30.66 -17.92 23.75
CA LEU A 340 32.12 -17.96 23.94
C LEU A 340 32.55 -18.29 25.38
N ARG A 341 31.76 -17.87 26.39
CA ARG A 341 32.00 -18.29 27.78
C ARG A 341 31.71 -19.79 28.02
N LYS A 342 30.66 -20.33 27.39
CA LYS A 342 30.34 -21.76 27.48
C LYS A 342 31.37 -22.62 26.76
N LEU A 343 31.94 -22.17 25.64
CA LEU A 343 33.01 -22.88 24.92
C LEU A 343 34.38 -22.81 25.60
N LYS A 344 34.64 -21.84 26.50
CA LYS A 344 35.85 -21.75 27.28
C LYS A 344 35.84 -22.59 28.58
N ASN A 345 34.67 -23.08 28.95
CA ASN A 345 34.47 -23.90 30.16
C ASN A 345 34.17 -25.39 29.82
N LEU A 346 34.37 -25.79 28.56
CA LEU A 346 34.49 -27.14 28.04
C LEU A 346 35.95 -27.46 27.68
#